data_312acd6cba6c8dab3398a9eb25f95d4d
#
_entry.id   312acd6cba6c8dab3398a9eb25f95d4d
#
_cell.length_a   1.000
_cell.length_b   1.000
_cell.length_c   1.000
_cell.angle_alpha   90.00
_cell.angle_beta   90.00
_cell.angle_gamma   90.00
#
_symmetry.space_group_name_H-M   'P 1'
#
loop_
_entity.id
_entity.type
_entity.pdbx_description
1 polymer ?
#
loop_
_entity_poly.entity_id
_entity_poly.type
_entity_poly.pdbx_seq_one_letter_code
_entity_poly.pdbx_strand_id
1 'polypeptide(L)'
;MNMYQLLERTAQTYPDNLYLVREGVKYKDFIDLVKARAASLDKAGVKKGDVVGILSHNIPEFPISLFAIWYLGGTVLLLDTNLTPFEYDNMAQITECKLVCAEKAFVYKTDKFEFYDITKKDGKVNPDLKPAAVESLDIATMSFTSGSTGMPKVVPLTHFNIVECTNSLESMAEWIRPADILYGFLPMYHVFGFAVEILATLHFGAGVLLQPSINPKEIMADFKIFRPQVIPAVPRLWEVFRNKIIDNVKAQKKWWLVSFVLKYGKTLQKIGLGALVRKVQKPILDVFGGRARLLIAGGAATKPEVETFYERLGLTFIQGYGLTETVGPICISKPTKKRLPFAFGGPTLNNECEIRDKNEDGVGVLWLRGHQVFGGYLNNEEANKEIFDERGFFNTGDMVSMDKNGELHFAGRKKQVIVLDSGKNVYPDELEGMFITIPGVKNVAVFEHRVKDKTVTYGVFSVEDGMTIEQLGAEIANANKKVASYKWVTHFAMTTEDLPLTSTQKVKHHVVRQNLINGMYPDRHE
;
A
#
# COMPACT_ATOMS: atom_id res chain seq x y z
N MET A 1 12.70 -8.05 21.81
CA MET A 1 11.89 -9.14 21.18
C MET A 1 12.15 -9.10 19.69
N ASN A 2 12.38 -10.25 19.04
CA ASN A 2 12.50 -10.36 17.60
C ASN A 2 11.19 -10.87 16.96
N MET A 3 11.12 -10.89 15.63
CA MET A 3 9.89 -11.24 14.89
C MET A 3 9.47 -12.71 15.04
N TYR A 4 10.43 -13.63 15.20
CA TYR A 4 10.07 -15.04 15.47
C TYR A 4 9.47 -15.21 16.87
N GLN A 5 10.03 -14.54 17.88
CA GLN A 5 9.46 -14.53 19.23
C GLN A 5 8.06 -13.90 19.27
N LEU A 6 7.79 -12.91 18.43
CA LEU A 6 6.45 -12.33 18.28
C LEU A 6 5.46 -13.39 17.75
N LEU A 7 5.84 -14.17 16.74
CA LEU A 7 5.02 -15.27 16.23
C LEU A 7 4.76 -16.33 17.31
N GLU A 8 5.80 -16.74 18.06
CA GLU A 8 5.65 -17.70 19.17
C GLU A 8 4.67 -17.20 20.23
N ARG A 9 4.79 -15.93 20.63
CA ARG A 9 3.86 -15.30 21.59
C ARG A 9 2.42 -15.34 21.07
N THR A 10 2.20 -14.99 19.81
CA THR A 10 0.86 -15.02 19.20
C THR A 10 0.32 -16.44 19.15
N ALA A 11 1.13 -17.43 18.76
CA ALA A 11 0.74 -18.83 18.72
C ALA A 11 0.42 -19.40 20.11
N GLN A 12 1.11 -18.93 21.16
CA GLN A 12 0.79 -19.28 22.55
C GLN A 12 -0.51 -18.64 23.03
N THR A 13 -0.78 -17.39 22.60
CA THR A 13 -1.97 -16.64 23.01
C THR A 13 -3.23 -17.13 22.28
N TYR A 14 -3.10 -17.45 20.99
CA TYR A 14 -4.20 -17.81 20.09
C TYR A 14 -3.94 -19.11 19.34
N PRO A 15 -3.61 -20.24 20.02
CA PRO A 15 -3.12 -21.47 19.37
C PRO A 15 -4.09 -22.05 18.36
N ASP A 16 -5.39 -21.94 18.62
CA ASP A 16 -6.45 -22.54 17.81
C ASP A 16 -7.08 -21.62 16.79
N ASN A 17 -6.70 -20.33 16.77
CA ASN A 17 -7.12 -19.42 15.71
C ASN A 17 -6.47 -19.83 14.38
N LEU A 18 -7.22 -19.68 13.29
CA LEU A 18 -6.66 -19.86 11.95
C LEU A 18 -5.67 -18.72 11.67
N TYR A 19 -4.48 -19.07 11.17
CA TYR A 19 -3.55 -18.09 10.57
C TYR A 19 -3.70 -18.09 9.05
N LEU A 20 -3.49 -19.24 8.38
CA LEU A 20 -3.72 -19.37 6.93
C LEU A 20 -5.14 -19.93 6.73
N VAL A 21 -6.06 -19.05 6.39
CA VAL A 21 -7.51 -19.35 6.44
C VAL A 21 -7.92 -20.36 5.39
N ARG A 22 -7.42 -20.23 4.15
CA ARG A 22 -7.77 -21.09 3.03
C ARG A 22 -7.32 -22.54 3.26
N GLU A 23 -6.15 -22.70 3.83
CA GLU A 23 -5.48 -23.97 4.12
C GLU A 23 -5.97 -24.60 5.43
N GLY A 24 -6.72 -23.87 6.25
CA GLY A 24 -7.17 -24.32 7.55
C GLY A 24 -6.04 -24.45 8.59
N VAL A 25 -4.91 -23.76 8.37
CA VAL A 25 -3.72 -23.85 9.24
C VAL A 25 -3.90 -22.91 10.44
N LYS A 26 -3.84 -23.48 11.64
CA LYS A 26 -3.88 -22.75 12.91
C LYS A 26 -2.50 -22.20 13.28
N TYR A 27 -2.45 -21.19 14.16
CA TYR A 27 -1.18 -20.63 14.63
C TYR A 27 -0.22 -21.67 15.22
N LYS A 28 -0.72 -22.62 16.04
CA LYS A 28 0.10 -23.71 16.60
C LYS A 28 0.70 -24.61 15.51
N ASP A 29 -0.06 -24.92 14.47
CA ASP A 29 0.37 -25.80 13.38
C ASP A 29 1.32 -25.04 12.42
N PHE A 30 1.13 -23.71 12.27
CA PHE A 30 2.00 -22.86 11.48
C PHE A 30 3.44 -22.82 12.01
N ILE A 31 3.63 -22.84 13.32
CA ILE A 31 4.95 -22.95 13.95
C ILE A 31 5.72 -24.19 13.45
N ASP A 32 5.07 -25.32 13.28
CA ASP A 32 5.72 -26.54 12.80
C ASP A 32 6.08 -26.46 11.32
N LEU A 33 5.25 -25.78 10.49
CA LEU A 33 5.60 -25.50 9.10
C LEU A 33 6.83 -24.59 9.00
N VAL A 34 6.91 -23.55 9.83
CA VAL A 34 8.06 -22.67 9.91
C VAL A 34 9.33 -23.43 10.31
N LYS A 35 9.26 -24.28 11.32
CA LYS A 35 10.40 -25.11 11.77
C LYS A 35 10.85 -26.12 10.72
N ALA A 36 9.91 -26.72 9.99
CA ALA A 36 10.23 -27.64 8.91
C ALA A 36 10.96 -26.93 7.76
N ARG A 37 10.47 -25.72 7.37
CA ARG A 37 11.13 -24.89 6.37
C ARG A 37 12.50 -24.42 6.87
N ALA A 38 12.63 -24.01 8.12
CA ALA A 38 13.91 -23.63 8.70
C ALA A 38 14.94 -24.77 8.64
N ALA A 39 14.52 -26.01 8.94
CA ALA A 39 15.39 -27.18 8.80
C ALA A 39 15.81 -27.45 7.34
N SER A 40 14.93 -27.17 6.38
CA SER A 40 15.23 -27.28 4.94
C SER A 40 16.23 -26.18 4.50
N LEU A 41 16.05 -24.95 4.95
CA LEU A 41 16.94 -23.81 4.64
C LEU A 41 18.30 -23.95 5.33
N ASP A 42 18.38 -24.48 6.57
CA ASP A 42 19.65 -24.77 7.25
C ASP A 42 20.47 -25.81 6.46
N LYS A 43 19.82 -26.84 5.92
CA LYS A 43 20.47 -27.82 5.02
C LYS A 43 20.90 -27.21 3.69
N ALA A 44 20.20 -26.18 3.20
CA ALA A 44 20.60 -25.40 2.04
C ALA A 44 21.72 -24.39 2.34
N GLY A 45 22.21 -24.35 3.59
CA GLY A 45 23.37 -23.56 3.98
C GLY A 45 23.07 -22.21 4.61
N VAL A 46 21.81 -21.84 4.81
CA VAL A 46 21.43 -20.56 5.45
C VAL A 46 21.90 -20.52 6.89
N LYS A 47 22.58 -19.45 7.26
CA LYS A 47 23.13 -19.21 8.61
C LYS A 47 22.68 -17.83 9.14
N LYS A 48 22.86 -17.64 10.45
CA LYS A 48 22.63 -16.34 11.09
C LYS A 48 23.46 -15.25 10.38
N GLY A 49 22.79 -14.14 10.05
CA GLY A 49 23.37 -12.99 9.38
C GLY A 49 23.34 -13.06 7.85
N ASP A 50 23.00 -14.21 7.25
CA ASP A 50 22.85 -14.29 5.81
C ASP A 50 21.63 -13.48 5.33
N VAL A 51 21.78 -12.86 4.16
CA VAL A 51 20.65 -12.23 3.45
C VAL A 51 20.02 -13.25 2.51
N VAL A 52 18.73 -13.50 2.70
CA VAL A 52 17.95 -14.47 1.91
C VAL A 52 16.76 -13.76 1.26
N GLY A 53 16.70 -13.82 -0.08
CA GLY A 53 15.60 -13.22 -0.85
C GLY A 53 14.31 -14.04 -0.75
N ILE A 54 13.17 -13.37 -0.83
CA ILE A 54 11.86 -14.00 -1.10
C ILE A 54 11.27 -13.38 -2.35
N LEU A 55 11.00 -14.22 -3.36
CA LEU A 55 10.43 -13.85 -4.65
C LEU A 55 9.21 -14.72 -4.93
N SER A 56 8.05 -14.24 -4.50
CA SER A 56 6.81 -15.01 -4.52
C SER A 56 5.57 -14.14 -4.50
N HIS A 57 4.49 -14.64 -5.05
CA HIS A 57 3.14 -14.09 -4.85
C HIS A 57 2.64 -14.38 -3.42
N ASN A 58 1.40 -13.95 -3.14
CA ASN A 58 0.73 -14.19 -1.86
C ASN A 58 0.25 -15.64 -1.74
N ILE A 59 1.20 -16.55 -1.51
CA ILE A 59 0.96 -17.98 -1.24
C ILE A 59 1.44 -18.33 0.17
N PRO A 60 0.97 -19.44 0.77
CA PRO A 60 1.35 -19.86 2.13
C PRO A 60 2.86 -19.96 2.37
N GLU A 61 3.60 -20.32 1.34
CA GLU A 61 5.05 -20.52 1.38
C GLU A 61 5.80 -19.20 1.63
N PHE A 62 5.20 -18.04 1.29
CA PHE A 62 5.80 -16.74 1.57
C PHE A 62 5.97 -16.50 3.09
N PRO A 63 4.90 -16.45 3.92
CA PRO A 63 5.05 -16.25 5.35
C PRO A 63 5.79 -17.42 6.03
N ILE A 64 5.65 -18.67 5.55
CA ILE A 64 6.42 -19.80 6.06
C ILE A 64 7.93 -19.55 5.88
N SER A 65 8.36 -19.13 4.68
CA SER A 65 9.77 -18.83 4.39
C SER A 65 10.27 -17.61 5.15
N LEU A 66 9.47 -16.56 5.25
CA LEU A 66 9.77 -15.34 6.00
C LEU A 66 10.14 -15.66 7.46
N PHE A 67 9.27 -16.39 8.16
CA PHE A 67 9.52 -16.77 9.56
C PHE A 67 10.60 -17.81 9.71
N ALA A 68 10.81 -18.70 8.74
CA ALA A 68 11.89 -19.68 8.74
C ALA A 68 13.28 -19.01 8.63
N ILE A 69 13.40 -17.97 7.80
CA ILE A 69 14.64 -17.17 7.69
C ILE A 69 14.91 -16.46 9.02
N TRP A 70 13.89 -15.84 9.63
CA TRP A 70 14.04 -15.20 10.95
C TRP A 70 14.31 -16.20 12.07
N TYR A 71 13.78 -17.43 11.98
CA TYR A 71 14.12 -18.52 12.90
C TYR A 71 15.61 -18.83 12.87
N LEU A 72 16.22 -18.82 11.68
CA LEU A 72 17.64 -19.05 11.49
C LEU A 72 18.52 -17.81 11.78
N GLY A 73 17.90 -16.66 12.07
CA GLY A 73 18.60 -15.39 12.30
C GLY A 73 19.11 -14.71 11.03
N GLY A 74 18.53 -15.05 9.88
CA GLY A 74 18.80 -14.40 8.60
C GLY A 74 18.01 -13.10 8.42
N THR A 75 18.48 -12.27 7.51
CA THR A 75 17.80 -11.06 7.02
C THR A 75 17.00 -11.38 5.75
N VAL A 76 15.75 -10.97 5.70
CA VAL A 76 14.89 -11.21 4.52
C VAL A 76 15.01 -10.06 3.54
N LEU A 77 15.38 -10.35 2.29
CA LEU A 77 15.29 -9.42 1.18
C LEU A 77 13.94 -9.60 0.47
N LEU A 78 13.06 -8.60 0.56
CA LEU A 78 11.75 -8.62 -0.06
C LEU A 78 11.86 -8.18 -1.53
N LEU A 79 11.51 -9.07 -2.47
CA LEU A 79 11.66 -8.87 -3.91
C LEU A 79 10.29 -8.71 -4.59
N ASP A 80 10.14 -7.64 -5.38
CA ASP A 80 8.93 -7.38 -6.17
C ASP A 80 8.88 -8.35 -7.37
N THR A 81 7.77 -9.06 -7.52
CA THR A 81 7.56 -10.08 -8.58
C THR A 81 7.50 -9.50 -10.01
N ASN A 82 7.44 -8.18 -10.17
CA ASN A 82 7.36 -7.50 -11.47
C ASN A 82 8.71 -6.96 -11.98
N LEU A 83 9.80 -7.25 -11.28
CA LEU A 83 11.13 -6.82 -11.71
C LEU A 83 11.71 -7.77 -12.75
N THR A 84 12.74 -7.32 -13.44
CA THR A 84 13.49 -8.09 -14.43
C THR A 84 14.60 -8.92 -13.77
N PRO A 85 15.10 -10.00 -14.42
CA PRO A 85 16.25 -10.73 -13.95
C PRO A 85 17.48 -9.86 -13.66
N PHE A 86 17.72 -8.84 -14.48
CA PHE A 86 18.83 -7.90 -14.29
C PHE A 86 18.67 -7.09 -12.98
N GLU A 87 17.45 -6.65 -12.66
CA GLU A 87 17.19 -5.93 -11.43
C GLU A 87 17.39 -6.84 -10.21
N TYR A 88 16.95 -8.11 -10.26
CA TYR A 88 17.19 -9.07 -9.18
C TYR A 88 18.67 -9.32 -8.94
N ASP A 89 19.45 -9.51 -10.03
CA ASP A 89 20.90 -9.71 -9.93
C ASP A 89 21.58 -8.51 -9.27
N ASN A 90 21.21 -7.29 -9.64
CA ASN A 90 21.74 -6.06 -9.05
C ASN A 90 21.36 -5.95 -7.56
N MET A 91 20.11 -6.23 -7.22
CA MET A 91 19.64 -6.18 -5.83
C MET A 91 20.36 -7.21 -4.95
N ALA A 92 20.54 -8.43 -5.46
CA ALA A 92 21.29 -9.48 -4.76
C ALA A 92 22.75 -9.08 -4.51
N GLN A 93 23.41 -8.47 -5.50
CA GLN A 93 24.79 -7.99 -5.36
C GLN A 93 24.91 -6.86 -4.32
N ILE A 94 24.01 -5.87 -4.34
CA ILE A 94 24.04 -4.74 -3.41
C ILE A 94 23.81 -5.21 -1.97
N THR A 95 23.00 -6.25 -1.77
CA THR A 95 22.64 -6.77 -0.43
C THR A 95 23.44 -8.00 -0.02
N GLU A 96 24.37 -8.46 -0.84
CA GLU A 96 25.13 -9.71 -0.64
C GLU A 96 24.23 -10.95 -0.47
N CYS A 97 23.04 -10.93 -1.10
CA CYS A 97 22.10 -12.04 -1.05
C CYS A 97 22.63 -13.23 -1.86
N LYS A 98 22.76 -14.40 -1.21
CA LYS A 98 23.31 -15.62 -1.83
C LYS A 98 22.26 -16.68 -2.16
N LEU A 99 21.08 -16.59 -1.57
CA LEU A 99 19.97 -17.52 -1.76
C LEU A 99 18.66 -16.77 -1.92
N VAL A 100 17.87 -17.14 -2.92
CA VAL A 100 16.51 -16.61 -3.12
C VAL A 100 15.48 -17.72 -3.03
N CYS A 101 14.62 -17.63 -2.05
CA CYS A 101 13.44 -18.46 -1.89
C CYS A 101 12.39 -18.02 -2.92
N ALA A 102 12.15 -18.80 -3.97
CA ALA A 102 11.31 -18.40 -5.09
C ALA A 102 10.29 -19.46 -5.47
N GLU A 103 9.14 -19.03 -6.02
CA GLU A 103 8.30 -19.92 -6.81
C GLU A 103 9.02 -20.34 -8.09
N LYS A 104 8.78 -21.56 -8.52
CA LYS A 104 9.41 -22.13 -9.72
C LYS A 104 9.27 -21.25 -10.97
N ALA A 105 8.17 -20.50 -11.07
CA ALA A 105 7.90 -19.60 -12.20
C ALA A 105 8.91 -18.43 -12.31
N PHE A 106 9.57 -18.05 -11.22
CA PHE A 106 10.55 -16.96 -11.19
C PHE A 106 12.01 -17.42 -11.34
N VAL A 107 12.24 -18.73 -11.40
CA VAL A 107 13.62 -19.28 -11.51
C VAL A 107 14.17 -19.06 -12.91
N TYR A 108 15.35 -18.44 -12.97
CA TYR A 108 16.11 -18.20 -14.20
C TYR A 108 17.61 -18.54 -14.00
N LYS A 109 18.40 -18.52 -15.05
CA LYS A 109 19.83 -18.81 -14.96
C LYS A 109 20.59 -17.55 -14.53
N THR A 110 21.25 -17.62 -13.39
CA THR A 110 22.14 -16.57 -12.86
C THR A 110 23.34 -17.21 -12.15
N ASP A 111 24.43 -16.44 -12.00
CA ASP A 111 25.60 -16.78 -11.18
C ASP A 111 25.72 -15.89 -9.91
N LYS A 112 24.69 -15.06 -9.64
CA LYS A 112 24.70 -14.08 -8.55
C LYS A 112 24.21 -14.66 -7.24
N PHE A 113 23.29 -15.62 -7.29
CA PHE A 113 22.69 -16.29 -6.13
C PHE A 113 22.14 -17.65 -6.54
N GLU A 114 21.83 -18.47 -5.54
CA GLU A 114 21.15 -19.75 -5.72
C GLU A 114 19.64 -19.59 -5.51
N PHE A 115 18.84 -20.43 -6.19
CA PHE A 115 17.41 -20.52 -5.98
C PHE A 115 17.03 -21.69 -5.08
N TYR A 116 16.21 -21.42 -4.08
CA TYR A 116 15.48 -22.42 -3.31
C TYR A 116 14.01 -22.39 -3.72
N ASP A 117 13.54 -23.50 -4.31
CA ASP A 117 12.14 -23.64 -4.74
C ASP A 117 11.23 -23.83 -3.50
N ILE A 118 10.49 -22.77 -3.15
CA ILE A 118 9.62 -22.75 -1.97
C ILE A 118 8.37 -23.61 -2.13
N THR A 119 8.02 -24.02 -3.35
CA THR A 119 6.84 -24.86 -3.63
C THR A 119 7.11 -26.34 -3.36
N LYS A 120 8.37 -26.70 -3.14
CA LYS A 120 8.73 -28.07 -2.73
C LYS A 120 8.31 -28.33 -1.30
N LYS A 121 7.84 -29.56 -1.07
CA LYS A 121 7.47 -30.00 0.27
C LYS A 121 8.71 -30.04 1.17
N ASP A 122 8.61 -29.40 2.33
CA ASP A 122 9.65 -29.45 3.35
C ASP A 122 9.78 -30.84 3.97
N GLY A 123 10.96 -31.08 4.55
CA GLY A 123 11.22 -32.25 5.36
C GLY A 123 10.48 -32.23 6.70
N LYS A 124 10.88 -33.13 7.59
CA LYS A 124 10.36 -33.12 8.96
C LYS A 124 11.05 -32.02 9.79
N VAL A 125 10.35 -31.55 10.82
CA VAL A 125 10.93 -30.68 11.85
C VAL A 125 12.19 -31.34 12.42
N ASN A 126 13.29 -30.57 12.52
CA ASN A 126 14.48 -31.00 13.23
C ASN A 126 14.40 -30.52 14.69
N PRO A 127 14.22 -31.42 15.68
CA PRO A 127 14.04 -31.01 17.07
C PRO A 127 15.32 -30.41 17.71
N ASP A 128 16.48 -30.69 17.12
CA ASP A 128 17.77 -30.19 17.61
C ASP A 128 18.07 -28.78 17.10
N LEU A 129 17.44 -28.34 16.02
CA LEU A 129 17.57 -27.00 15.47
C LEU A 129 16.78 -26.02 16.35
N LYS A 130 17.48 -25.08 16.98
CA LYS A 130 16.89 -24.06 17.84
C LYS A 130 16.86 -22.70 17.13
N PRO A 131 15.92 -21.81 17.50
CA PRO A 131 15.92 -20.47 16.95
C PRO A 131 17.23 -19.75 17.28
N ALA A 132 17.77 -19.03 16.31
CA ALA A 132 18.99 -18.27 16.48
C ALA A 132 18.83 -17.17 17.54
N ALA A 133 19.88 -16.93 18.32
CA ALA A 133 19.92 -15.78 19.20
C ALA A 133 20.10 -14.51 18.37
N VAL A 134 19.06 -13.70 18.28
CA VAL A 134 18.98 -12.49 17.46
C VAL A 134 18.65 -11.31 18.36
N GLU A 135 19.40 -10.22 18.20
CA GLU A 135 19.15 -8.97 18.92
C GLU A 135 18.02 -8.18 18.25
N SER A 136 17.36 -7.32 19.02
CA SER A 136 16.26 -6.51 18.48
C SER A 136 16.72 -5.49 17.42
N LEU A 137 17.96 -5.07 17.46
CA LEU A 137 18.57 -4.13 16.51
C LEU A 137 19.21 -4.81 15.30
N ASP A 138 19.26 -6.15 15.24
CA ASP A 138 19.68 -6.85 14.03
C ASP A 138 18.68 -6.57 12.89
N ILE A 139 19.19 -6.48 11.66
CA ILE A 139 18.36 -6.23 10.49
C ILE A 139 17.50 -7.46 10.22
N ALA A 140 16.18 -7.26 10.21
CA ALA A 140 15.20 -8.30 9.95
C ALA A 140 14.80 -8.38 8.48
N THR A 141 14.59 -7.21 7.84
CA THR A 141 14.24 -7.14 6.42
C THR A 141 15.01 -6.04 5.71
N MET A 142 15.20 -6.26 4.41
CA MET A 142 15.64 -5.24 3.45
C MET A 142 14.61 -5.13 2.35
N SER A 143 14.31 -3.91 1.94
CA SER A 143 13.44 -3.60 0.80
C SER A 143 14.10 -2.53 -0.06
N PHE A 144 13.71 -2.44 -1.32
CA PHE A 144 14.20 -1.40 -2.20
C PHE A 144 13.14 -0.32 -2.42
N THR A 145 13.58 0.94 -2.46
CA THR A 145 12.76 2.06 -2.91
C THR A 145 13.30 2.60 -4.23
N SER A 146 12.39 3.05 -5.10
CA SER A 146 12.77 3.75 -6.32
C SER A 146 13.40 5.09 -5.94
N GLY A 147 14.73 5.16 -5.98
CA GLY A 147 15.45 6.42 -5.78
C GLY A 147 15.06 7.45 -6.84
N SER A 148 14.88 8.70 -6.43
CA SER A 148 14.65 9.83 -7.36
C SER A 148 15.84 10.08 -8.31
N THR A 149 16.99 9.49 -8.03
CA THR A 149 18.24 9.56 -8.81
C THR A 149 18.42 8.38 -9.77
N GLY A 150 17.43 7.49 -9.89
CA GLY A 150 17.47 6.33 -10.79
C GLY A 150 18.10 5.06 -10.19
N MET A 151 18.93 5.16 -9.16
CA MET A 151 19.49 3.99 -8.47
C MET A 151 18.60 3.60 -7.27
N PRO A 152 18.20 2.31 -7.18
CA PRO A 152 17.41 1.84 -6.05
C PRO A 152 18.18 2.00 -4.73
N LYS A 153 17.49 2.48 -3.68
CA LYS A 153 18.06 2.58 -2.33
C LYS A 153 17.57 1.42 -1.48
N VAL A 154 18.47 0.82 -0.70
CA VAL A 154 18.13 -0.26 0.22
C VAL A 154 17.69 0.32 1.55
N VAL A 155 16.51 -0.08 2.02
CA VAL A 155 15.94 0.26 3.32
C VAL A 155 16.11 -0.94 4.25
N PRO A 156 17.10 -0.93 5.17
CA PRO A 156 17.23 -1.94 6.20
C PRO A 156 16.28 -1.63 7.36
N LEU A 157 15.52 -2.63 7.77
CA LEU A 157 14.57 -2.55 8.89
C LEU A 157 14.97 -3.56 9.96
N THR A 158 15.16 -3.09 11.18
CA THR A 158 15.50 -3.96 12.30
C THR A 158 14.28 -4.71 12.84
N HIS A 159 14.51 -5.80 13.57
CA HIS A 159 13.44 -6.45 14.31
C HIS A 159 12.71 -5.47 15.24
N PHE A 160 13.44 -4.52 15.83
CA PHE A 160 12.86 -3.47 16.68
C PHE A 160 11.86 -2.61 15.92
N ASN A 161 12.27 -2.07 14.75
CA ASN A 161 11.37 -1.24 13.95
C ASN A 161 10.06 -1.97 13.60
N ILE A 162 10.17 -3.27 13.22
CA ILE A 162 9.00 -4.06 12.80
C ILE A 162 8.11 -4.39 14.00
N VAL A 163 8.68 -4.74 15.15
CA VAL A 163 7.91 -4.98 16.38
C VAL A 163 7.20 -3.71 16.85
N GLU A 164 7.86 -2.55 16.77
CA GLU A 164 7.25 -1.27 17.16
C GLU A 164 6.15 -0.84 16.18
N CYS A 165 6.31 -1.10 14.87
CA CYS A 165 5.21 -0.96 13.92
C CYS A 165 4.04 -1.87 14.31
N THR A 166 4.31 -3.12 14.66
CA THR A 166 3.27 -4.07 15.10
C THR A 166 2.54 -3.56 16.35
N ASN A 167 3.28 -3.05 17.35
CA ASN A 167 2.70 -2.48 18.57
C ASN A 167 1.84 -1.24 18.26
N SER A 168 2.22 -0.42 17.28
CA SER A 168 1.48 0.78 16.89
C SER A 168 0.11 0.48 16.30
N LEU A 169 -0.09 -0.74 15.75
CA LEU A 169 -1.37 -1.22 15.23
C LEU A 169 -2.42 -1.41 16.34
N GLU A 170 -2.05 -1.39 17.63
CA GLU A 170 -2.99 -1.34 18.75
C GLU A 170 -4.02 -0.22 18.61
N SER A 171 -3.66 0.86 17.92
CA SER A 171 -4.60 1.94 17.55
C SER A 171 -5.81 1.45 16.74
N MET A 172 -5.77 0.24 16.18
CA MET A 172 -6.84 -0.41 15.40
C MET A 172 -7.60 -1.49 16.19
N ALA A 173 -7.29 -1.70 17.49
CA ALA A 173 -7.89 -2.76 18.32
C ALA A 173 -9.43 -2.66 18.47
N GLU A 174 -10.00 -1.47 18.29
CA GLU A 174 -11.45 -1.29 18.27
C GLU A 174 -12.11 -1.99 17.07
N TRP A 175 -11.39 -2.18 15.95
CA TRP A 175 -11.96 -2.64 14.69
C TRP A 175 -11.48 -4.02 14.27
N ILE A 176 -10.29 -4.47 14.69
CA ILE A 176 -9.76 -5.80 14.38
C ILE A 176 -9.81 -6.65 15.65
N ARG A 177 -10.37 -7.85 15.55
CA ARG A 177 -10.58 -8.77 16.68
C ARG A 177 -9.81 -10.07 16.46
N PRO A 178 -9.48 -10.80 17.50
CA PRO A 178 -8.99 -12.17 17.37
C PRO A 178 -9.93 -13.02 16.52
N ALA A 179 -9.36 -13.89 15.69
CA ALA A 179 -10.06 -14.74 14.73
C ALA A 179 -10.84 -14.02 13.61
N ASP A 180 -10.65 -12.71 13.41
CA ASP A 180 -11.09 -12.05 12.17
C ASP A 180 -10.30 -12.58 10.98
N ILE A 181 -10.93 -12.52 9.81
CA ILE A 181 -10.29 -12.85 8.53
C ILE A 181 -9.92 -11.54 7.84
N LEU A 182 -8.62 -11.34 7.62
CA LEU A 182 -8.08 -10.27 6.78
C LEU A 182 -7.91 -10.82 5.37
N TYR A 183 -8.41 -10.08 4.39
CA TYR A 183 -8.27 -10.48 2.98
C TYR A 183 -6.91 -10.06 2.44
N GLY A 184 -6.07 -11.03 2.08
CA GLY A 184 -4.66 -10.85 1.75
C GLY A 184 -4.34 -10.94 0.26
N PHE A 185 -4.56 -9.87 -0.50
CA PHE A 185 -4.22 -9.79 -1.93
C PHE A 185 -3.26 -8.63 -2.26
N LEU A 186 -2.89 -7.83 -1.26
CA LEU A 186 -1.82 -6.86 -1.43
C LEU A 186 -0.48 -7.59 -1.44
N PRO A 187 0.47 -7.23 -2.32
CA PRO A 187 1.77 -7.91 -2.34
C PRO A 187 2.47 -7.83 -0.98
N MET A 188 2.77 -9.00 -0.37
CA MET A 188 3.44 -9.07 0.95
C MET A 188 4.89 -8.57 0.94
N TYR A 189 5.50 -8.46 -0.24
CA TYR A 189 6.82 -7.83 -0.38
C TYR A 189 6.77 -6.29 -0.33
N HIS A 190 5.60 -5.67 -0.39
CA HIS A 190 5.39 -4.25 -0.15
C HIS A 190 4.96 -3.99 1.29
N VAL A 191 5.45 -2.88 1.88
CA VAL A 191 5.18 -2.52 3.28
C VAL A 191 3.69 -2.44 3.63
N PHE A 192 2.80 -2.12 2.71
CA PHE A 192 1.37 -2.10 2.99
C PHE A 192 0.82 -3.52 3.16
N GLY A 193 1.10 -4.43 2.21
CA GLY A 193 0.75 -5.85 2.35
C GLY A 193 1.42 -6.48 3.57
N PHE A 194 2.72 -6.23 3.76
CA PHE A 194 3.48 -6.70 4.92
C PHE A 194 2.83 -6.29 6.24
N ALA A 195 2.51 -5.00 6.40
CA ALA A 195 1.92 -4.48 7.64
C ALA A 195 0.52 -5.05 7.93
N VAL A 196 -0.33 -5.19 6.92
CA VAL A 196 -1.71 -5.64 7.15
C VAL A 196 -1.83 -7.16 7.15
N GLU A 197 -1.16 -7.85 6.22
CA GLU A 197 -1.35 -9.31 6.05
C GLU A 197 -0.47 -10.13 7.00
N ILE A 198 0.66 -9.58 7.47
CA ILE A 198 1.56 -10.24 8.40
C ILE A 198 1.50 -9.60 9.79
N LEU A 199 1.81 -8.29 9.91
CA LEU A 199 1.93 -7.68 11.24
C LEU A 199 0.60 -7.55 11.95
N ALA A 200 -0.47 -7.10 11.28
CA ALA A 200 -1.78 -6.97 11.91
C ALA A 200 -2.38 -8.34 12.29
N THR A 201 -2.20 -9.37 11.46
CA THR A 201 -2.67 -10.73 11.80
C THR A 201 -1.98 -11.26 13.06
N LEU A 202 -0.67 -11.06 13.17
CA LEU A 202 0.09 -11.45 14.38
C LEU A 202 -0.35 -10.67 15.62
N HIS A 203 -0.49 -9.34 15.47
CA HIS A 203 -0.84 -8.49 16.61
C HIS A 203 -2.19 -8.86 17.22
N PHE A 204 -3.18 -9.11 16.37
CA PHE A 204 -4.55 -9.37 16.80
C PHE A 204 -4.91 -10.86 16.94
N GLY A 205 -4.04 -11.79 16.59
CA GLY A 205 -4.39 -13.22 16.52
C GLY A 205 -5.45 -13.50 15.47
N ALA A 206 -5.47 -12.72 14.39
CA ALA A 206 -6.38 -12.83 13.26
C ALA A 206 -5.82 -13.77 12.18
N GLY A 207 -6.67 -14.21 11.24
CA GLY A 207 -6.25 -15.01 10.10
C GLY A 207 -6.10 -14.21 8.83
N VAL A 208 -5.20 -14.64 7.94
CA VAL A 208 -5.07 -14.11 6.59
C VAL A 208 -5.64 -15.07 5.55
N LEU A 209 -6.49 -14.56 4.67
CA LEU A 209 -6.97 -15.27 3.49
C LEU A 209 -6.13 -14.83 2.28
N LEU A 210 -5.05 -15.54 2.01
CA LEU A 210 -4.12 -15.20 0.93
C LEU A 210 -4.77 -15.41 -0.44
N GLN A 211 -4.56 -14.44 -1.33
CA GLN A 211 -4.99 -14.47 -2.72
C GLN A 211 -3.84 -13.97 -3.62
N PRO A 212 -3.27 -14.83 -4.47
CA PRO A 212 -2.12 -14.49 -5.32
C PRO A 212 -2.51 -13.61 -6.52
N SER A 213 -3.81 -13.49 -6.81
CA SER A 213 -4.33 -12.83 -8.02
C SER A 213 -5.29 -11.71 -7.65
N ILE A 214 -5.25 -10.63 -8.44
CA ILE A 214 -6.22 -9.53 -8.37
C ILE A 214 -7.43 -9.75 -9.31
N ASN A 215 -7.64 -10.99 -9.77
CA ASN A 215 -8.78 -11.33 -10.64
C ASN A 215 -10.12 -11.08 -9.92
N PRO A 216 -10.98 -10.18 -10.42
CA PRO A 216 -12.24 -9.83 -9.76
C PRO A 216 -13.19 -11.02 -9.53
N LYS A 217 -13.18 -12.02 -10.40
CA LYS A 217 -14.04 -13.21 -10.26
C LYS A 217 -13.61 -14.05 -9.07
N GLU A 218 -12.32 -14.23 -8.86
CA GLU A 218 -11.74 -14.98 -7.74
C GLU A 218 -11.98 -14.24 -6.42
N ILE A 219 -11.72 -12.92 -6.40
CA ILE A 219 -11.97 -12.08 -5.23
C ILE A 219 -13.45 -12.17 -4.80
N MET A 220 -14.38 -12.07 -5.76
CA MET A 220 -15.82 -12.16 -5.47
C MET A 220 -16.25 -13.55 -4.98
N ALA A 221 -15.62 -14.61 -5.49
CA ALA A 221 -15.84 -15.98 -5.00
C ALA A 221 -15.36 -16.13 -3.56
N ASP A 222 -14.16 -15.64 -3.24
CA ASP A 222 -13.60 -15.64 -1.90
C ASP A 222 -14.46 -14.85 -0.91
N PHE A 223 -14.91 -13.67 -1.26
CA PHE A 223 -15.80 -12.88 -0.40
C PHE A 223 -17.08 -13.65 -0.05
N LYS A 224 -17.64 -14.36 -1.01
CA LYS A 224 -18.86 -15.15 -0.79
C LYS A 224 -18.61 -16.38 0.10
N ILE A 225 -17.46 -17.06 -0.06
CA ILE A 225 -17.13 -18.28 0.66
C ILE A 225 -16.61 -17.97 2.07
N PHE A 226 -15.59 -17.14 2.18
CA PHE A 226 -14.85 -16.92 3.42
C PHE A 226 -15.37 -15.73 4.24
N ARG A 227 -16.08 -14.78 3.61
CA ARG A 227 -16.74 -13.65 4.26
C ARG A 227 -15.81 -12.85 5.18
N PRO A 228 -14.72 -12.25 4.65
CA PRO A 228 -13.73 -11.55 5.45
C PRO A 228 -14.34 -10.35 6.18
N GLN A 229 -13.80 -10.04 7.37
CA GLN A 229 -14.20 -8.91 8.19
C GLN A 229 -13.41 -7.65 7.89
N VAL A 230 -12.15 -7.81 7.47
CA VAL A 230 -11.22 -6.72 7.19
C VAL A 230 -10.71 -6.87 5.76
N ILE A 231 -10.85 -5.81 4.98
CA ILE A 231 -10.43 -5.80 3.59
C ILE A 231 -9.50 -4.60 3.37
N PRO A 232 -8.18 -4.81 3.24
CA PRO A 232 -7.26 -3.77 2.83
C PRO A 232 -7.23 -3.66 1.31
N ALA A 233 -7.13 -2.46 0.75
CA ALA A 233 -6.91 -2.26 -0.68
C ALA A 233 -6.27 -0.90 -0.98
N VAL A 234 -5.64 -0.79 -2.13
CA VAL A 234 -5.22 0.52 -2.65
C VAL A 234 -6.43 1.36 -3.07
N PRO A 235 -6.38 2.69 -2.98
CA PRO A 235 -7.52 3.57 -3.25
C PRO A 235 -8.18 3.34 -4.61
N ARG A 236 -7.39 3.04 -5.64
CA ARG A 236 -7.89 2.75 -6.98
C ARG A 236 -8.83 1.54 -7.01
N LEU A 237 -8.54 0.50 -6.25
CA LEU A 237 -9.39 -0.69 -6.20
C LEU A 237 -10.70 -0.40 -5.47
N TRP A 238 -10.68 0.42 -4.41
CA TRP A 238 -11.89 0.90 -3.74
C TRP A 238 -12.78 1.71 -4.69
N GLU A 239 -12.19 2.52 -5.54
CA GLU A 239 -12.91 3.26 -6.59
C GLU A 239 -13.57 2.32 -7.60
N VAL A 240 -12.83 1.32 -8.10
CA VAL A 240 -13.35 0.31 -9.03
C VAL A 240 -14.52 -0.47 -8.42
N PHE A 241 -14.42 -0.91 -7.17
CA PHE A 241 -15.52 -1.59 -6.49
C PHE A 241 -16.73 -0.68 -6.34
N ARG A 242 -16.53 0.57 -5.90
CA ARG A 242 -17.61 1.57 -5.80
C ARG A 242 -18.33 1.76 -7.13
N ASN A 243 -17.61 1.99 -8.21
CA ASN A 243 -18.18 2.25 -9.52
C ASN A 243 -18.97 1.04 -10.01
N LYS A 244 -18.43 -0.19 -9.91
CA LYS A 244 -19.16 -1.41 -10.24
C LYS A 244 -20.44 -1.60 -9.42
N ILE A 245 -20.42 -1.28 -8.12
CA ILE A 245 -21.62 -1.33 -7.27
C ILE A 245 -22.66 -0.32 -7.78
N ILE A 246 -22.25 0.92 -8.06
CA ILE A 246 -23.14 1.97 -8.57
C ILE A 246 -23.76 1.56 -9.90
N ASP A 247 -22.97 1.05 -10.84
CA ASP A 247 -23.44 0.63 -12.18
C ASP A 247 -24.42 -0.53 -12.10
N ASN A 248 -24.14 -1.53 -11.27
CA ASN A 248 -25.06 -2.64 -11.02
C ASN A 248 -26.40 -2.18 -10.42
N VAL A 249 -26.37 -1.21 -9.49
CA VAL A 249 -27.59 -0.64 -8.89
C VAL A 249 -28.35 0.20 -9.90
N LYS A 250 -27.66 0.96 -10.76
CA LYS A 250 -28.26 1.72 -11.87
C LYS A 250 -28.93 0.80 -12.88
N ALA A 251 -28.26 -0.28 -13.28
CA ALA A 251 -28.82 -1.29 -14.21
C ALA A 251 -30.12 -1.91 -13.67
N GLN A 252 -30.23 -2.07 -12.34
CA GLN A 252 -31.46 -2.51 -11.67
C GLN A 252 -32.52 -1.40 -11.48
N LYS A 253 -32.27 -0.19 -11.98
CA LYS A 253 -33.14 1.01 -11.82
C LYS A 253 -33.41 1.38 -10.34
N LYS A 254 -32.52 0.99 -9.42
CA LYS A 254 -32.67 1.21 -7.95
C LYS A 254 -31.79 2.33 -7.40
N TRP A 255 -31.04 3.03 -8.27
CA TRP A 255 -30.07 4.04 -7.82
C TRP A 255 -30.72 5.20 -7.04
N TRP A 256 -31.93 5.62 -7.40
CA TRP A 256 -32.65 6.65 -6.67
C TRP A 256 -32.89 6.28 -5.21
N LEU A 257 -33.24 5.03 -4.91
CA LEU A 257 -33.46 4.53 -3.57
C LEU A 257 -32.15 4.41 -2.79
N VAL A 258 -31.12 3.85 -3.42
CA VAL A 258 -29.79 3.69 -2.80
C VAL A 258 -29.18 5.06 -2.52
N SER A 259 -29.20 5.99 -3.47
CA SER A 259 -28.67 7.35 -3.28
C SER A 259 -29.42 8.12 -2.18
N PHE A 260 -30.74 7.95 -2.08
CA PHE A 260 -31.53 8.50 -0.99
C PHE A 260 -31.09 7.94 0.37
N VAL A 261 -30.94 6.61 0.48
CA VAL A 261 -30.47 5.98 1.72
C VAL A 261 -29.03 6.36 2.05
N LEU A 262 -28.14 6.45 1.05
CA LEU A 262 -26.77 6.94 1.27
C LEU A 262 -26.75 8.38 1.79
N LYS A 263 -27.66 9.24 1.31
CA LYS A 263 -27.74 10.65 1.72
C LYS A 263 -28.36 10.83 3.10
N TYR A 264 -29.46 10.13 3.38
CA TYR A 264 -30.29 10.37 4.56
C TYR A 264 -30.30 9.22 5.58
N GLY A 265 -29.54 8.13 5.34
CA GLY A 265 -29.58 6.91 6.14
C GLY A 265 -29.38 7.13 7.65
N LYS A 266 -28.43 7.98 8.04
CA LYS A 266 -28.23 8.34 9.46
C LYS A 266 -29.46 9.00 10.09
N THR A 267 -30.14 9.88 9.35
CA THR A 267 -31.39 10.54 9.81
C THR A 267 -32.54 9.54 9.89
N LEU A 268 -32.69 8.70 8.86
CA LEU A 268 -33.70 7.64 8.83
C LEU A 268 -33.55 6.65 10.00
N GLN A 269 -32.32 6.30 10.36
CA GLN A 269 -32.07 5.45 11.54
C GLN A 269 -32.50 6.12 12.85
N LYS A 270 -32.24 7.43 13.00
CA LYS A 270 -32.65 8.20 14.20
C LYS A 270 -34.16 8.28 14.38
N ILE A 271 -34.93 8.29 13.30
CA ILE A 271 -36.42 8.34 13.34
C ILE A 271 -37.05 6.93 13.27
N GLY A 272 -36.29 5.87 13.57
CA GLY A 272 -36.84 4.52 13.70
C GLY A 272 -36.87 3.70 12.39
N LEU A 273 -36.49 4.28 11.25
CA LEU A 273 -36.49 3.60 9.92
C LEU A 273 -35.21 2.81 9.65
N GLY A 274 -34.46 2.42 10.66
CA GLY A 274 -33.20 1.69 10.52
C GLY A 274 -33.33 0.32 9.83
N ALA A 275 -34.48 -0.35 9.96
CA ALA A 275 -34.75 -1.61 9.25
C ALA A 275 -34.81 -1.41 7.74
N LEU A 276 -35.41 -0.32 7.27
CA LEU A 276 -35.47 0.03 5.84
C LEU A 276 -34.06 0.33 5.30
N VAL A 277 -33.28 1.11 6.05
CA VAL A 277 -31.88 1.42 5.70
C VAL A 277 -31.08 0.13 5.54
N ARG A 278 -31.13 -0.77 6.52
CA ARG A 278 -30.44 -2.08 6.44
C ARG A 278 -30.90 -2.93 5.26
N LYS A 279 -32.21 -2.93 4.93
CA LYS A 279 -32.75 -3.69 3.79
C LYS A 279 -32.18 -3.19 2.46
N VAL A 280 -31.93 -1.90 2.32
CA VAL A 280 -31.34 -1.31 1.10
C VAL A 280 -29.82 -1.51 1.05
N GLN A 281 -29.14 -1.42 2.20
CA GLN A 281 -27.66 -1.59 2.28
C GLN A 281 -27.23 -3.06 2.15
N LYS A 282 -28.04 -4.01 2.67
CA LYS A 282 -27.66 -5.43 2.74
C LYS A 282 -27.20 -6.04 1.42
N PRO A 283 -27.90 -5.89 0.27
CA PRO A 283 -27.43 -6.45 -1.00
C PRO A 283 -26.07 -5.92 -1.46
N ILE A 284 -25.74 -4.68 -1.08
CA ILE A 284 -24.44 -4.05 -1.38
C ILE A 284 -23.36 -4.61 -0.46
N LEU A 285 -23.67 -4.78 0.82
CA LEU A 285 -22.75 -5.37 1.81
C LEU A 285 -22.49 -6.85 1.53
N ASP A 286 -23.47 -7.56 0.99
CA ASP A 286 -23.35 -8.97 0.58
C ASP A 286 -22.33 -9.15 -0.55
N VAL A 287 -22.02 -8.11 -1.33
CA VAL A 287 -20.92 -8.10 -2.32
C VAL A 287 -19.58 -8.40 -1.63
N PHE A 288 -19.39 -7.92 -0.40
CA PHE A 288 -18.21 -8.15 0.43
C PHE A 288 -18.39 -9.36 1.38
N GLY A 289 -19.28 -10.30 1.07
CA GLY A 289 -19.55 -11.48 1.89
C GLY A 289 -20.47 -11.22 3.11
N GLY A 290 -20.98 -10.01 3.30
CA GLY A 290 -21.95 -9.63 4.32
C GLY A 290 -21.41 -9.62 5.77
N ARG A 291 -20.09 -9.81 5.98
CA ARG A 291 -19.42 -9.70 7.28
C ARG A 291 -18.35 -8.62 7.33
N ALA A 292 -18.02 -8.01 6.20
CA ALA A 292 -17.07 -6.92 6.14
C ALA A 292 -17.53 -5.77 7.04
N ARG A 293 -16.62 -5.23 7.84
CA ARG A 293 -16.89 -4.08 8.73
C ARG A 293 -15.77 -3.05 8.70
N LEU A 294 -14.54 -3.45 8.35
CA LEU A 294 -13.40 -2.58 8.23
C LEU A 294 -12.82 -2.65 6.83
N LEU A 295 -12.72 -1.49 6.21
CA LEU A 295 -12.02 -1.27 4.95
C LEU A 295 -10.79 -0.41 5.23
N ILE A 296 -9.63 -0.82 4.71
CA ILE A 296 -8.38 -0.11 4.91
C ILE A 296 -7.87 0.36 3.55
N ALA A 297 -7.52 1.63 3.46
CA ALA A 297 -6.84 2.20 2.31
C ALA A 297 -5.43 2.67 2.69
N GLY A 298 -4.49 2.51 1.78
CA GLY A 298 -3.11 2.95 1.97
C GLY A 298 -2.32 2.98 0.67
N GLY A 299 -1.09 3.49 0.75
CA GLY A 299 -0.20 3.56 -0.38
C GLY A 299 -0.45 4.74 -1.34
N ALA A 300 -1.62 5.33 -1.37
CA ALA A 300 -1.97 6.54 -2.12
C ALA A 300 -3.13 7.28 -1.45
N ALA A 301 -3.39 8.52 -1.86
CA ALA A 301 -4.52 9.29 -1.36
C ALA A 301 -5.86 8.73 -1.87
N THR A 302 -6.85 8.63 -0.97
CA THR A 302 -8.21 8.17 -1.32
C THR A 302 -9.09 9.37 -1.62
N LYS A 303 -9.91 9.29 -2.68
CA LYS A 303 -10.88 10.35 -2.99
C LYS A 303 -11.95 10.45 -1.91
N PRO A 304 -12.35 11.68 -1.49
CA PRO A 304 -13.37 11.87 -0.45
C PRO A 304 -14.70 11.18 -0.71
N GLU A 305 -15.13 11.13 -1.97
CA GLU A 305 -16.39 10.48 -2.35
C GLU A 305 -16.34 8.96 -2.26
N VAL A 306 -15.15 8.36 -2.40
CA VAL A 306 -14.96 6.90 -2.23
C VAL A 306 -15.12 6.53 -0.77
N GLU A 307 -14.40 7.21 0.11
CA GLU A 307 -14.50 7.02 1.56
C GLU A 307 -15.93 7.27 2.06
N THR A 308 -16.50 8.43 1.71
CA THR A 308 -17.87 8.81 2.10
C THR A 308 -18.92 7.78 1.64
N PHE A 309 -18.73 7.18 0.48
CA PHE A 309 -19.64 6.13 -0.03
C PHE A 309 -19.67 4.92 0.90
N TYR A 310 -18.50 4.39 1.27
CA TYR A 310 -18.42 3.22 2.13
C TYR A 310 -18.88 3.49 3.58
N GLU A 311 -18.53 4.67 4.13
CA GLU A 311 -19.01 5.07 5.46
C GLU A 311 -20.54 5.22 5.50
N ARG A 312 -21.15 5.73 4.42
CA ARG A 312 -22.62 5.83 4.32
C ARG A 312 -23.29 4.47 4.15
N LEU A 313 -22.58 3.45 3.68
CA LEU A 313 -23.03 2.06 3.71
C LEU A 313 -22.95 1.43 5.11
N GLY A 314 -22.35 2.11 6.09
CA GLY A 314 -22.18 1.60 7.46
C GLY A 314 -20.90 0.80 7.67
N LEU A 315 -19.95 0.87 6.73
CA LEU A 315 -18.62 0.28 6.87
C LEU A 315 -17.67 1.30 7.52
N THR A 316 -16.77 0.83 8.36
CA THR A 316 -15.67 1.66 8.85
C THR A 316 -14.61 1.74 7.75
N PHE A 317 -14.18 2.95 7.40
CA PHE A 317 -13.12 3.17 6.42
C PHE A 317 -11.95 3.88 7.09
N ILE A 318 -10.75 3.29 7.03
CA ILE A 318 -9.53 3.81 7.64
C ILE A 318 -8.50 4.04 6.54
N GLN A 319 -7.77 5.14 6.67
CA GLN A 319 -6.62 5.43 5.82
C GLN A 319 -5.35 5.34 6.66
N GLY A 320 -4.33 4.66 6.12
CA GLY A 320 -2.98 4.60 6.67
C GLY A 320 -1.99 5.31 5.75
N TYR A 321 -1.11 6.10 6.35
CA TYR A 321 0.04 6.68 5.68
C TYR A 321 1.32 6.10 6.25
N GLY A 322 2.21 5.69 5.38
CA GLY A 322 3.52 5.15 5.72
C GLY A 322 4.39 4.96 4.48
N LEU A 323 5.65 4.70 4.73
CA LEU A 323 6.70 4.53 3.74
C LEU A 323 7.42 3.21 3.99
N THR A 324 8.25 2.77 3.07
CA THR A 324 9.16 1.65 3.29
C THR A 324 10.07 1.94 4.48
N GLU A 325 10.52 3.17 4.60
CA GLU A 325 11.36 3.71 5.68
C GLU A 325 10.68 3.74 7.06
N THR A 326 9.37 3.48 7.12
CA THR A 326 8.59 3.44 8.37
C THR A 326 7.94 2.07 8.62
N VAL A 327 8.39 1.00 7.96
CA VAL A 327 7.85 -0.39 8.06
C VAL A 327 6.40 -0.52 7.59
N GLY A 328 5.66 0.56 7.47
CA GLY A 328 4.21 0.57 7.21
C GLY A 328 3.55 1.81 7.79
N PRO A 329 2.31 1.71 8.27
CA PRO A 329 1.56 2.90 8.66
C PRO A 329 2.13 3.54 9.93
N ILE A 330 2.67 4.76 9.79
CA ILE A 330 3.13 5.60 10.88
C ILE A 330 2.07 6.64 11.28
N CYS A 331 1.12 6.92 10.38
CA CYS A 331 -0.08 7.68 10.67
C CYS A 331 -1.31 6.87 10.27
N ILE A 332 -2.34 6.88 11.11
CA ILE A 332 -3.60 6.15 10.87
C ILE A 332 -4.78 7.05 11.20
N SER A 333 -5.73 7.16 10.26
CA SER A 333 -6.95 7.93 10.48
C SER A 333 -7.86 7.23 11.49
N LYS A 334 -8.51 8.03 12.35
CA LYS A 334 -9.50 7.52 13.30
C LYS A 334 -10.90 7.89 12.81
N PRO A 335 -11.84 6.95 12.67
CA PRO A 335 -13.20 7.22 12.21
C PRO A 335 -14.01 7.96 13.28
N THR A 336 -13.71 9.24 13.48
CA THR A 336 -14.44 10.11 14.39
C THR A 336 -15.51 10.91 13.64
N LYS A 337 -16.54 11.36 14.37
CA LYS A 337 -17.62 12.20 13.79
C LYS A 337 -17.12 13.54 13.24
N LYS A 338 -15.94 13.98 13.65
CA LYS A 338 -15.33 15.27 13.29
C LYS A 338 -14.27 15.15 12.19
N ARG A 339 -13.90 13.91 11.83
CA ARG A 339 -12.90 13.68 10.78
C ARG A 339 -13.39 14.23 9.45
N LEU A 340 -12.52 14.94 8.75
CA LEU A 340 -12.73 15.28 7.36
C LEU A 340 -12.37 14.07 6.48
N PRO A 341 -13.16 13.75 5.46
CA PRO A 341 -12.75 12.76 4.47
C PRO A 341 -11.40 13.13 3.87
N PHE A 342 -10.59 12.11 3.50
CA PHE A 342 -9.28 12.32 2.90
C PHE A 342 -8.11 12.55 3.88
N ALA A 343 -8.36 12.67 5.17
CA ALA A 343 -7.30 12.68 6.16
C ALA A 343 -6.74 11.28 6.39
N PHE A 344 -5.41 11.16 6.50
CA PHE A 344 -4.76 9.91 6.89
C PHE A 344 -4.39 9.86 8.38
N GLY A 345 -4.94 10.79 9.17
CA GLY A 345 -4.83 10.81 10.63
C GLY A 345 -3.55 11.45 11.14
N GLY A 346 -3.25 11.17 12.40
CA GLY A 346 -2.04 11.59 13.09
C GLY A 346 -1.09 10.43 13.36
N PRO A 347 0.08 10.70 13.97
CA PRO A 347 1.09 9.69 14.26
C PRO A 347 0.55 8.62 15.22
N THR A 348 1.00 7.39 14.99
CA THR A 348 0.71 6.24 15.84
C THR A 348 1.57 6.24 17.11
N LEU A 349 1.37 5.26 18.00
CA LEU A 349 2.09 5.14 19.26
C LEU A 349 3.62 5.19 19.06
N ASN A 350 4.31 5.93 19.91
CA ASN A 350 5.78 6.11 19.90
C ASN A 350 6.33 6.79 18.64
N ASN A 351 5.49 7.51 17.89
CA ASN A 351 5.89 8.24 16.71
C ASN A 351 5.45 9.71 16.80
N GLU A 352 6.20 10.58 16.17
CA GLU A 352 6.00 12.03 16.13
C GLU A 352 6.06 12.53 14.69
N CYS A 353 5.36 13.63 14.42
CA CYS A 353 5.43 14.31 13.14
C CYS A 353 5.57 15.81 13.29
N GLU A 354 6.31 16.43 12.39
CA GLU A 354 6.40 17.89 12.22
C GLU A 354 6.12 18.25 10.77
N ILE A 355 5.48 19.39 10.55
CA ILE A 355 5.33 19.99 9.22
C ILE A 355 6.23 21.22 9.18
N ARG A 356 7.24 21.20 8.31
CA ARG A 356 8.23 22.28 8.17
C ARG A 356 8.10 22.97 6.83
N ASP A 357 8.69 24.15 6.73
CA ASP A 357 8.69 24.98 5.50
C ASP A 357 7.27 25.23 4.97
N LYS A 358 6.34 25.60 5.86
CA LYS A 358 4.94 25.82 5.51
C LYS A 358 4.79 27.04 4.61
N ASN A 359 4.03 26.90 3.53
CA ASN A 359 3.55 28.00 2.71
C ASN A 359 2.35 28.74 3.36
N GLU A 360 1.79 29.74 2.66
CA GLU A 360 0.63 30.52 3.13
C GLU A 360 -0.62 29.68 3.36
N ASP A 361 -0.78 28.55 2.65
CA ASP A 361 -1.90 27.61 2.81
C ASP A 361 -1.66 26.59 3.93
N GLY A 362 -0.54 26.70 4.67
CA GLY A 362 -0.17 25.76 5.74
C GLY A 362 0.34 24.41 5.24
N VAL A 363 0.63 24.27 3.94
CA VAL A 363 1.22 23.07 3.35
C VAL A 363 2.75 23.13 3.50
N GLY A 364 3.35 22.09 4.05
CA GLY A 364 4.79 21.99 4.25
C GLY A 364 5.28 20.55 4.17
N VAL A 365 6.58 20.36 4.35
CA VAL A 365 7.23 19.04 4.29
C VAL A 365 6.97 18.28 5.57
N LEU A 366 6.52 17.02 5.45
CA LEU A 366 6.35 16.13 6.57
C LEU A 366 7.70 15.56 7.00
N TRP A 367 7.98 15.72 8.29
CA TRP A 367 9.11 15.09 8.97
C TRP A 367 8.59 14.14 10.04
N LEU A 368 9.22 12.98 10.17
CA LEU A 368 8.81 11.89 11.07
C LEU A 368 9.94 11.49 12.00
N ARG A 369 9.61 11.16 13.24
CA ARG A 369 10.52 10.56 14.21
C ARG A 369 9.78 9.49 15.00
N GLY A 370 10.44 8.38 15.32
CA GLY A 370 9.86 7.36 16.19
C GLY A 370 10.51 5.99 16.01
N HIS A 371 10.01 5.03 16.77
CA HIS A 371 10.58 3.71 16.88
C HIS A 371 10.47 2.87 15.60
N GLN A 372 9.52 3.14 14.74
CA GLN A 372 9.37 2.43 13.47
C GLN A 372 10.08 3.12 12.28
N VAL A 373 10.68 4.29 12.50
CA VAL A 373 11.52 4.94 11.48
C VAL A 373 12.86 4.20 11.37
N PHE A 374 13.28 3.90 10.14
CA PHE A 374 14.56 3.21 9.87
C PHE A 374 15.78 4.02 10.29
N GLY A 375 16.93 3.38 10.36
CA GLY A 375 18.20 4.04 10.74
C GLY A 375 18.95 4.68 9.58
N GLY A 376 18.42 4.64 8.35
CA GLY A 376 19.06 5.16 7.14
C GLY A 376 19.24 4.12 6.05
N TYR A 377 19.52 4.56 4.83
CA TYR A 377 19.77 3.71 3.68
C TYR A 377 21.11 2.99 3.80
N LEU A 378 21.13 1.70 3.45
CA LEU A 378 22.33 0.85 3.52
C LEU A 378 23.44 1.42 2.62
N ASN A 379 24.65 1.58 3.19
CA ASN A 379 25.84 2.05 2.48
C ASN A 379 25.65 3.38 1.70
N ASN A 380 24.82 4.29 2.21
CA ASN A 380 24.52 5.55 1.55
C ASN A 380 24.56 6.74 2.53
N GLU A 381 25.75 7.03 3.05
CA GLU A 381 25.95 8.08 4.06
C GLU A 381 25.55 9.48 3.57
N GLU A 382 25.78 9.78 2.27
CA GLU A 382 25.44 11.07 1.69
C GLU A 382 23.92 11.30 1.74
N ALA A 383 23.14 10.35 1.22
CA ALA A 383 21.69 10.43 1.30
C ALA A 383 21.18 10.46 2.75
N ASN A 384 21.85 9.74 3.67
CA ASN A 384 21.45 9.70 5.08
C ASN A 384 21.63 11.06 5.77
N LYS A 385 22.72 11.78 5.46
CA LYS A 385 22.94 13.14 5.97
C LYS A 385 21.89 14.15 5.49
N GLU A 386 21.34 13.95 4.29
CA GLU A 386 20.32 14.82 3.72
C GLU A 386 18.93 14.61 4.31
N ILE A 387 18.62 13.38 4.72
CA ILE A 387 17.26 13.00 5.11
C ILE A 387 17.02 13.02 6.62
N PHE A 388 18.05 13.05 7.45
CA PHE A 388 17.91 13.16 8.91
C PHE A 388 18.42 14.50 9.42
N ASP A 389 17.68 15.09 10.34
CA ASP A 389 18.18 16.23 11.10
C ASP A 389 18.90 15.82 12.38
N GLU A 390 19.53 16.78 13.06
CA GLU A 390 20.26 16.57 14.33
C GLU A 390 19.37 16.04 15.48
N ARG A 391 18.04 16.23 15.38
CA ARG A 391 17.04 15.73 16.34
C ARG A 391 16.53 14.33 16.01
N GLY A 392 17.02 13.72 14.92
CA GLY A 392 16.63 12.41 14.43
C GLY A 392 15.27 12.37 13.70
N PHE A 393 14.78 13.53 13.21
CA PHE A 393 13.61 13.53 12.32
C PHE A 393 14.03 13.17 10.90
N PHE A 394 13.25 12.29 10.31
CA PHE A 394 13.37 11.83 8.93
C PHE A 394 12.53 12.71 7.99
N ASN A 395 13.15 13.27 6.97
CA ASN A 395 12.49 14.02 5.91
C ASN A 395 11.85 13.07 4.90
N THR A 396 10.53 13.02 4.88
CA THR A 396 9.79 12.13 3.97
C THR A 396 9.80 12.60 2.51
N GLY A 397 10.01 13.88 2.29
CA GLY A 397 9.81 14.53 0.99
C GLY A 397 8.35 14.67 0.59
N ASP A 398 7.40 14.26 1.42
CA ASP A 398 5.96 14.40 1.19
C ASP A 398 5.47 15.74 1.73
N MET A 399 4.62 16.41 0.95
CA MET A 399 3.97 17.68 1.30
C MET A 399 2.62 17.37 1.93
N VAL A 400 2.37 17.96 3.10
CA VAL A 400 1.13 17.76 3.85
C VAL A 400 0.63 19.05 4.46
N SER A 401 -0.68 19.11 4.76
CA SER A 401 -1.28 20.10 5.63
C SER A 401 -1.90 19.41 6.85
N MET A 402 -2.16 20.16 7.91
CA MET A 402 -2.85 19.70 9.11
C MET A 402 -4.15 20.48 9.26
N ASP A 403 -5.23 19.76 9.47
CA ASP A 403 -6.53 20.40 9.71
C ASP A 403 -6.68 20.84 11.19
N LYS A 404 -7.79 21.53 11.47
CA LYS A 404 -8.14 22.01 12.82
C LYS A 404 -8.35 20.91 13.87
N ASN A 405 -8.49 19.66 13.45
CA ASN A 405 -8.62 18.50 14.33
C ASN A 405 -7.28 17.82 14.59
N GLY A 406 -6.18 18.32 13.99
CA GLY A 406 -4.84 17.75 14.08
C GLY A 406 -4.63 16.55 13.14
N GLU A 407 -5.49 16.36 12.15
CA GLU A 407 -5.35 15.29 11.16
C GLU A 407 -4.58 15.78 9.92
N LEU A 408 -3.73 14.92 9.39
CA LEU A 408 -2.86 15.19 8.27
C LEU A 408 -3.56 14.88 6.94
N HIS A 409 -3.33 15.76 5.96
CA HIS A 409 -3.82 15.64 4.58
C HIS A 409 -2.65 15.66 3.62
N PHE A 410 -2.60 14.70 2.70
CA PHE A 410 -1.57 14.63 1.66
C PHE A 410 -1.82 15.70 0.60
N ALA A 411 -0.78 16.46 0.25
CA ALA A 411 -0.83 17.51 -0.78
C ALA A 411 0.01 17.16 -2.02
N GLY A 412 1.00 16.26 -1.89
CA GLY A 412 1.85 15.84 -3.01
C GLY A 412 3.28 15.53 -2.56
N ARG A 413 4.21 15.41 -3.51
CA ARG A 413 5.64 15.21 -3.23
C ARG A 413 6.47 16.43 -3.55
N LYS A 414 7.38 16.83 -2.64
CA LYS A 414 8.24 18.02 -2.80
C LYS A 414 8.98 18.02 -4.14
N LYS A 415 9.50 16.87 -4.57
CA LYS A 415 10.24 16.70 -5.85
C LYS A 415 9.35 16.73 -7.10
N GLN A 416 8.04 16.57 -6.94
CA GLN A 416 7.05 16.60 -8.03
C GLN A 416 6.29 17.91 -8.09
N VAL A 417 6.49 18.80 -7.12
CA VAL A 417 5.86 20.13 -7.13
C VAL A 417 6.34 20.89 -8.36
N ILE A 418 5.39 21.34 -9.17
CA ILE A 418 5.66 22.17 -10.34
C ILE A 418 5.75 23.62 -9.83
N VAL A 419 6.92 24.21 -9.98
CA VAL A 419 7.12 25.62 -9.65
C VAL A 419 6.99 26.43 -10.93
N LEU A 420 5.88 27.15 -11.06
CA LEU A 420 5.62 27.99 -12.21
C LEU A 420 6.54 29.22 -12.23
N ASP A 421 6.76 29.83 -13.39
CA ASP A 421 7.54 31.05 -13.55
C ASP A 421 7.05 32.23 -12.68
N SER A 422 5.77 32.18 -12.26
CA SER A 422 5.17 33.11 -11.29
C SER A 422 5.56 32.84 -9.83
N GLY A 423 6.36 31.83 -9.55
CA GLY A 423 6.71 31.39 -8.19
C GLY A 423 5.62 30.61 -7.47
N LYS A 424 4.47 30.33 -8.12
CA LYS A 424 3.38 29.55 -7.52
C LYS A 424 3.63 28.05 -7.66
N ASN A 425 3.30 27.31 -6.61
CA ASN A 425 3.41 25.86 -6.56
C ASN A 425 2.12 25.20 -7.07
N VAL A 426 2.28 24.18 -7.94
CA VAL A 426 1.20 23.30 -8.37
C VAL A 426 1.56 21.89 -7.95
N TYR A 427 0.62 21.20 -7.35
CA TYR A 427 0.78 19.82 -6.86
C TYR A 427 0.13 18.85 -7.85
N PRO A 428 0.92 18.05 -8.59
CA PRO A 428 0.39 17.10 -9.59
C PRO A 428 -0.68 16.16 -9.04
N ASP A 429 -0.45 15.59 -7.86
CA ASP A 429 -1.39 14.64 -7.23
C ASP A 429 -2.79 15.24 -7.01
N GLU A 430 -2.89 16.55 -6.68
CA GLU A 430 -4.18 17.26 -6.56
C GLU A 430 -4.92 17.25 -7.90
N LEU A 431 -4.22 17.58 -8.98
CA LEU A 431 -4.80 17.65 -10.32
C LEU A 431 -5.12 16.28 -10.88
N GLU A 432 -4.24 15.30 -10.71
CA GLU A 432 -4.47 13.92 -11.11
C GLU A 432 -5.69 13.33 -10.39
N GLY A 433 -5.81 13.58 -9.08
CA GLY A 433 -6.98 13.21 -8.30
C GLY A 433 -8.28 13.82 -8.83
N MET A 434 -8.22 15.01 -9.40
CA MET A 434 -9.37 15.67 -10.04
C MET A 434 -9.64 15.10 -11.44
N PHE A 435 -8.63 15.02 -12.29
CA PHE A 435 -8.80 14.62 -13.68
C PHE A 435 -9.17 13.16 -13.86
N ILE A 436 -8.72 12.26 -12.99
CA ILE A 436 -9.12 10.86 -13.02
C ILE A 436 -10.64 10.66 -12.81
N THR A 437 -11.37 11.69 -12.34
CA THR A 437 -12.84 11.65 -12.20
C THR A 437 -13.58 11.89 -13.51
N ILE A 438 -12.90 12.34 -14.55
CA ILE A 438 -13.47 12.57 -15.86
C ILE A 438 -13.95 11.23 -16.45
N PRO A 439 -15.22 11.11 -16.88
CA PRO A 439 -15.71 9.89 -17.51
C PRO A 439 -14.86 9.49 -18.72
N GLY A 440 -14.46 8.23 -18.79
CA GLY A 440 -13.61 7.71 -19.86
C GLY A 440 -12.09 7.93 -19.65
N VAL A 441 -11.65 8.61 -18.60
CA VAL A 441 -10.23 8.67 -18.22
C VAL A 441 -9.87 7.45 -17.39
N LYS A 442 -8.92 6.64 -17.88
CA LYS A 442 -8.38 5.45 -17.20
C LYS A 442 -7.27 5.80 -16.21
N ASN A 443 -6.31 6.61 -16.65
CA ASN A 443 -5.18 7.10 -15.86
C ASN A 443 -4.74 8.47 -16.35
N VAL A 444 -4.04 9.22 -15.50
CA VAL A 444 -3.47 10.52 -15.83
C VAL A 444 -2.13 10.70 -15.11
N ALA A 445 -1.20 11.36 -15.77
CA ALA A 445 0.03 11.87 -15.20
C ALA A 445 0.15 13.36 -15.46
N VAL A 446 0.36 14.14 -14.41
CA VAL A 446 0.58 15.60 -14.50
C VAL A 446 2.00 15.89 -14.07
N PHE A 447 2.71 16.71 -14.85
CA PHE A 447 4.10 17.08 -14.55
C PHE A 447 4.47 18.42 -15.19
N GLU A 448 5.60 18.95 -14.76
CA GLU A 448 6.20 20.11 -15.36
C GLU A 448 6.67 19.84 -16.79
N HIS A 449 6.31 20.71 -17.71
CA HIS A 449 6.82 20.71 -19.08
C HIS A 449 7.13 22.12 -19.55
N ARG A 450 8.03 22.26 -20.52
CA ARG A 450 8.35 23.55 -21.12
C ARG A 450 7.73 23.68 -22.50
N VAL A 451 6.89 24.71 -22.67
CA VAL A 451 6.29 25.06 -23.95
C VAL A 451 6.67 26.51 -24.27
N LYS A 452 7.36 26.73 -25.37
CA LYS A 452 7.83 28.09 -25.79
C LYS A 452 8.51 28.86 -24.64
N ASP A 453 9.47 28.22 -23.98
CA ASP A 453 10.26 28.75 -22.86
C ASP A 453 9.48 29.08 -21.57
N LYS A 454 8.21 28.71 -21.48
CA LYS A 454 7.40 28.85 -20.25
C LYS A 454 7.23 27.50 -19.56
N THR A 455 7.33 27.50 -18.25
CA THR A 455 6.96 26.36 -17.42
C THR A 455 5.46 26.24 -17.36
N VAL A 456 4.92 25.10 -17.82
CA VAL A 456 3.48 24.79 -17.81
C VAL A 456 3.20 23.51 -17.06
N THR A 457 1.97 23.40 -16.58
CA THR A 457 1.41 22.15 -16.07
C THR A 457 0.90 21.34 -17.25
N TYR A 458 1.56 20.21 -17.54
CA TYR A 458 1.25 19.33 -18.68
C TYR A 458 0.62 18.03 -18.20
N GLY A 459 -0.43 17.55 -18.88
CA GLY A 459 -1.11 16.30 -18.57
C GLY A 459 -0.93 15.25 -19.67
N VAL A 460 -0.71 13.98 -19.29
CA VAL A 460 -0.84 12.83 -20.21
C VAL A 460 -1.97 11.95 -19.71
N PHE A 461 -2.96 11.71 -20.56
CA PHE A 461 -4.20 11.03 -20.22
C PHE A 461 -4.31 9.70 -20.98
N SER A 462 -4.51 8.61 -20.25
CA SER A 462 -4.97 7.35 -20.82
C SER A 462 -6.49 7.32 -20.75
N VAL A 463 -7.14 7.08 -21.88
CA VAL A 463 -8.61 7.17 -22.03
C VAL A 463 -9.20 5.88 -22.59
N GLU A 464 -10.51 5.71 -22.45
CA GLU A 464 -11.28 4.64 -23.10
C GLU A 464 -11.33 4.85 -24.61
N ASP A 465 -11.47 3.75 -25.36
CA ASP A 465 -11.63 3.81 -26.82
C ASP A 465 -12.87 4.64 -27.20
N GLY A 466 -12.69 5.48 -28.23
CA GLY A 466 -13.76 6.33 -28.75
C GLY A 466 -13.82 7.75 -28.15
N MET A 467 -13.03 8.07 -27.14
CA MET A 467 -12.88 9.46 -26.69
C MET A 467 -11.97 10.22 -27.65
N THR A 468 -12.41 11.41 -28.10
CA THR A 468 -11.56 12.28 -28.95
C THR A 468 -10.80 13.30 -28.10
N ILE A 469 -9.74 13.87 -28.68
CA ILE A 469 -8.92 14.87 -27.96
C ILE A 469 -9.72 16.14 -27.67
N GLU A 470 -10.68 16.52 -28.54
CA GLU A 470 -11.57 17.66 -28.33
C GLU A 470 -12.53 17.41 -27.17
N GLN A 471 -13.09 16.18 -27.07
CA GLN A 471 -13.95 15.79 -25.96
C GLN A 471 -13.18 15.83 -24.64
N LEU A 472 -11.96 15.24 -24.62
CA LEU A 472 -11.09 15.29 -23.45
C LEU A 472 -10.75 16.73 -23.06
N GLY A 473 -10.43 17.59 -24.03
CA GLY A 473 -10.13 19.01 -23.81
C GLY A 473 -11.29 19.78 -23.19
N ALA A 474 -12.52 19.53 -23.64
CA ALA A 474 -13.72 20.13 -23.05
C ALA A 474 -13.92 19.71 -21.58
N GLU A 475 -13.69 18.44 -21.26
CA GLU A 475 -13.79 17.92 -19.90
C GLU A 475 -12.67 18.45 -18.99
N ILE A 476 -11.43 18.55 -19.51
CA ILE A 476 -10.31 19.17 -18.78
C ILE A 476 -10.63 20.63 -18.49
N ALA A 477 -11.15 21.39 -19.47
CA ALA A 477 -11.53 22.79 -19.27
C ALA A 477 -12.64 22.95 -18.21
N ASN A 478 -13.61 22.02 -18.16
CA ASN A 478 -14.62 22.00 -17.11
C ASN A 478 -14.04 21.65 -15.73
N ALA A 479 -13.13 20.70 -15.66
CA ALA A 479 -12.44 20.34 -14.42
C ALA A 479 -11.55 21.48 -13.91
N ASN A 480 -10.83 22.17 -14.79
CA ASN A 480 -9.99 23.32 -14.46
C ASN A 480 -10.75 24.44 -13.72
N LYS A 481 -12.05 24.64 -14.02
CA LYS A 481 -12.88 25.65 -13.32
C LYS A 481 -13.02 25.40 -11.80
N LYS A 482 -12.70 24.21 -11.33
CA LYS A 482 -12.78 23.84 -9.90
C LYS A 482 -11.54 24.24 -9.10
N VAL A 483 -10.48 24.67 -9.76
CA VAL A 483 -9.20 25.06 -9.15
C VAL A 483 -8.76 26.45 -9.63
N ALA A 484 -7.83 27.06 -8.91
CA ALA A 484 -7.28 28.36 -9.28
C ALA A 484 -6.64 28.32 -10.68
N SER A 485 -6.76 29.42 -11.44
CA SER A 485 -6.35 29.48 -12.86
C SER A 485 -4.88 29.15 -13.11
N TYR A 486 -4.00 29.44 -12.16
CA TYR A 486 -2.57 29.09 -12.28
C TYR A 486 -2.30 27.58 -12.22
N LYS A 487 -3.24 26.78 -11.71
CA LYS A 487 -3.17 25.30 -11.66
C LYS A 487 -3.70 24.65 -12.93
N TRP A 488 -4.25 25.38 -13.87
CA TRP A 488 -4.90 24.80 -15.04
C TRP A 488 -3.94 23.99 -15.91
N VAL A 489 -4.38 22.80 -16.32
CA VAL A 489 -3.73 22.01 -17.36
C VAL A 489 -4.31 22.47 -18.70
N THR A 490 -3.49 23.18 -19.48
CA THR A 490 -3.87 23.72 -20.79
C THR A 490 -3.14 23.02 -21.93
N HIS A 491 -2.11 22.25 -21.61
CA HIS A 491 -1.32 21.46 -22.56
C HIS A 491 -1.41 20.00 -22.13
N PHE A 492 -1.80 19.13 -23.05
CA PHE A 492 -1.94 17.72 -22.71
C PHE A 492 -1.77 16.80 -23.93
N ALA A 493 -1.48 15.53 -23.66
CA ALA A 493 -1.49 14.44 -24.64
C ALA A 493 -2.49 13.36 -24.22
N MET A 494 -2.94 12.60 -25.19
CA MET A 494 -3.90 11.52 -25.02
C MET A 494 -3.38 10.21 -25.62
N THR A 495 -3.75 9.09 -25.00
CA THR A 495 -3.54 7.73 -25.52
C THR A 495 -4.67 6.82 -25.09
N THR A 496 -4.97 5.80 -25.89
CA THR A 496 -5.88 4.71 -25.49
C THR A 496 -5.15 3.56 -24.79
N GLU A 497 -3.82 3.53 -24.88
CA GLU A 497 -2.99 2.56 -24.17
C GLU A 497 -2.91 2.91 -22.67
N ASP A 498 -2.68 1.89 -21.85
CA ASP A 498 -2.49 2.10 -20.41
C ASP A 498 -1.15 2.79 -20.14
N LEU A 499 -1.15 3.77 -19.22
CA LEU A 499 0.10 4.37 -18.77
C LEU A 499 0.94 3.36 -17.97
N PRO A 500 2.28 3.45 -18.01
CA PRO A 500 3.15 2.62 -17.20
C PRO A 500 2.84 2.72 -15.70
N LEU A 501 2.55 1.58 -15.05
CA LEU A 501 2.18 1.52 -13.64
C LEU A 501 3.24 0.78 -12.82
N THR A 502 3.29 1.09 -11.51
CA THR A 502 3.99 0.28 -10.52
C THR A 502 3.15 -0.95 -10.15
N SER A 503 3.75 -1.92 -9.43
CA SER A 503 3.02 -3.06 -8.84
C SER A 503 1.88 -2.63 -7.89
N THR A 504 1.99 -1.45 -7.29
CA THR A 504 0.94 -0.83 -6.47
C THR A 504 -0.04 0.04 -7.27
N GLN A 505 -0.08 -0.11 -8.61
CA GLN A 505 -1.00 0.60 -9.51
C GLN A 505 -0.84 2.13 -9.52
N LYS A 506 0.36 2.65 -9.24
CA LYS A 506 0.70 4.07 -9.37
C LYS A 506 1.34 4.33 -10.72
N VAL A 507 1.03 5.49 -11.34
CA VAL A 507 1.66 5.89 -12.60
C VAL A 507 3.15 6.19 -12.39
N LYS A 508 3.99 5.64 -13.28
CA LYS A 508 5.44 5.90 -13.31
C LYS A 508 5.71 7.21 -14.07
N HIS A 509 5.56 8.36 -13.40
CA HIS A 509 5.67 9.69 -14.03
C HIS A 509 6.93 9.90 -14.87
N HIS A 510 8.08 9.42 -14.40
CA HIS A 510 9.35 9.57 -15.13
C HIS A 510 9.33 8.81 -16.47
N VAL A 511 8.69 7.63 -16.53
CA VAL A 511 8.53 6.86 -17.76
C VAL A 511 7.55 7.56 -18.71
N VAL A 512 6.41 8.03 -18.18
CA VAL A 512 5.42 8.77 -18.98
C VAL A 512 6.03 10.04 -19.57
N ARG A 513 6.80 10.79 -18.77
CA ARG A 513 7.51 11.98 -19.24
C ARG A 513 8.53 11.66 -20.33
N GLN A 514 9.29 10.58 -20.16
CA GLN A 514 10.26 10.14 -21.18
C GLN A 514 9.55 9.70 -22.48
N ASN A 515 8.45 8.98 -22.37
CA ASN A 515 7.63 8.57 -23.50
C ASN A 515 7.04 9.78 -24.23
N LEU A 516 6.61 10.83 -23.52
CA LEU A 516 6.16 12.08 -24.13
C LEU A 516 7.28 12.74 -24.95
N ILE A 517 8.48 12.83 -24.37
CA ILE A 517 9.66 13.40 -25.05
C ILE A 517 10.02 12.57 -26.30
N ASN A 518 9.91 11.26 -26.23
CA ASN A 518 10.18 10.34 -27.34
C ASN A 518 9.05 10.32 -28.40
N GLY A 519 7.98 11.12 -28.23
CA GLY A 519 6.89 11.22 -29.21
C GLY A 519 5.91 10.04 -29.19
N MET A 520 5.88 9.22 -28.14
CA MET A 520 5.00 8.06 -28.05
C MET A 520 3.51 8.42 -27.83
N TYR A 521 3.20 9.67 -27.57
CA TYR A 521 1.82 10.17 -27.44
C TYR A 521 1.57 11.17 -28.57
N PRO A 522 1.07 10.73 -29.76
CA PRO A 522 0.92 11.58 -30.95
C PRO A 522 -0.25 12.58 -30.83
N ASP A 523 -1.33 12.19 -30.14
CA ASP A 523 -2.50 13.05 -29.99
C ASP A 523 -2.23 14.08 -28.89
N ARG A 524 -1.94 15.34 -29.27
CA ARG A 524 -1.54 16.42 -28.39
C ARG A 524 -2.40 17.64 -28.59
N HIS A 525 -2.64 18.36 -27.50
CA HIS A 525 -3.20 19.71 -27.47
C HIS A 525 -2.16 20.64 -26.83
N GLU A 526 -1.57 21.55 -27.64
CA GLU A 526 -0.51 22.49 -27.25
C GLU A 526 -0.96 23.95 -27.36
#